data_88ae93174659d77a2155b4e62c923c5d
#
_entry.id   88ae93174659d77a2155b4e62c923c5d
#
_cell.length_a   1.000
_cell.length_b   1.000
_cell.length_c   1.000
_cell.angle_alpha   90.00
_cell.angle_beta   90.00
_cell.angle_gamma   90.00
#
_symmetry.space_group_name_H-M   'P 1'
#
loop_
_entity.id
_entity.type
_entity.pdbx_description
1 polymer ?
#
loop_
_entity_poly.entity_id
_entity_poly.type
_entity_poly.pdbx_seq_one_letter_code
_entity_poly.pdbx_strand_id
1 'polypeptide(L)'
;MTLVASQPRFMNKEEFRRALEQAIEGNAVAKAPFTTMWANGELKKEHFARWVEQHYAYVGPFAEYLAYIYANCPHEDARDFLLQNMWEEELGGDRHTDLLIRFGEACGTTRERIVGMKELLPETIGLQSWCYRMAFKENFLYATAALVVGLESQVPAIYRRQTPTLREKYGFTDEEVEFFDLHIVSDEIHGERGYQIVLEYAKTAEEQQRCIQIVEEATKMRRMYIAAISREFVGK
;
A
#
# COMPACT_ATOMS: atom_id res chain seq x y z
N MET A 1 8.41 39.81 6.04
CA MET A 1 6.99 39.51 5.73
C MET A 1 6.71 38.11 6.18
N THR A 2 6.11 37.91 7.34
CA THR A 2 5.72 36.62 7.88
C THR A 2 4.47 36.18 7.10
N LEU A 3 4.60 35.15 6.28
CA LEU A 3 3.44 34.49 5.67
C LEU A 3 2.58 33.92 6.81
N VAL A 4 1.47 34.61 7.11
CA VAL A 4 0.43 34.03 7.97
C VAL A 4 -0.19 32.91 7.18
N ALA A 5 0.18 31.65 7.50
CA ALA A 5 -0.50 30.48 6.95
C ALA A 5 -2.00 30.64 7.33
N SER A 6 -2.87 30.61 6.33
CA SER A 6 -4.31 30.62 6.57
C SER A 6 -4.64 29.40 7.43
N GLN A 7 -5.42 29.60 8.49
CA GLN A 7 -5.88 28.49 9.32
C GLN A 7 -6.65 27.48 8.45
N PRO A 8 -6.43 26.16 8.66
CA PRO A 8 -7.13 25.15 7.89
C PRO A 8 -8.65 25.30 8.09
N ARG A 9 -9.41 25.18 6.99
CA ARG A 9 -10.87 25.19 6.99
C ARG A 9 -11.39 23.76 7.14
N PHE A 10 -12.37 23.53 8.00
CA PHE A 10 -13.08 22.27 8.08
C PHE A 10 -13.82 21.98 6.76
N MET A 11 -13.60 20.82 6.19
CA MET A 11 -14.22 20.34 4.96
C MET A 11 -15.39 19.42 5.27
N ASN A 12 -16.45 19.45 4.44
CA ASN A 12 -17.44 18.39 4.48
C ASN A 12 -16.85 17.05 3.99
N LYS A 13 -17.56 15.94 4.20
CA LYS A 13 -17.05 14.59 3.88
C LYS A 13 -16.64 14.43 2.40
N GLU A 14 -17.39 15.03 1.49
CA GLU A 14 -17.11 14.95 0.04
C GLU A 14 -15.86 15.77 -0.34
N GLU A 15 -15.74 16.98 0.18
CA GLU A 15 -14.55 17.83 0.00
C GLU A 15 -13.31 17.16 0.57
N PHE A 16 -13.42 16.58 1.77
CA PHE A 16 -12.31 15.91 2.43
C PHE A 16 -11.87 14.63 1.68
N ARG A 17 -12.82 13.81 1.24
CA ARG A 17 -12.53 12.63 0.41
C ARG A 17 -11.77 13.03 -0.86
N ARG A 18 -12.26 14.05 -1.58
CA ARG A 18 -11.58 14.55 -2.79
C ARG A 18 -10.16 15.04 -2.50
N ALA A 19 -9.92 15.68 -1.35
CA ALA A 19 -8.60 16.14 -0.96
C ALA A 19 -7.64 14.96 -0.69
N LEU A 20 -8.11 13.87 -0.06
CA LEU A 20 -7.35 12.65 0.12
C LEU A 20 -7.03 11.96 -1.22
N GLU A 21 -8.00 11.86 -2.12
CA GLU A 21 -7.81 11.29 -3.46
C GLU A 21 -6.80 12.12 -4.27
N GLN A 22 -6.87 13.45 -4.21
CA GLN A 22 -5.89 14.35 -4.86
C GLN A 22 -4.47 14.18 -4.28
N ALA A 23 -4.34 13.95 -2.98
CA ALA A 23 -3.05 13.68 -2.34
C ALA A 23 -2.42 12.37 -2.88
N ILE A 24 -3.25 11.37 -3.18
CA ILE A 24 -2.80 10.12 -3.83
C ILE A 24 -2.40 10.39 -5.29
N GLU A 25 -3.25 11.04 -6.08
CA GLU A 25 -3.02 11.27 -7.51
C GLU A 25 -1.77 12.10 -7.80
N GLY A 26 -1.48 13.08 -6.95
CA GLY A 26 -0.31 13.97 -7.07
C GLY A 26 1.03 13.23 -7.08
N ASN A 27 1.09 12.05 -6.47
CA ASN A 27 2.28 11.21 -6.38
C ASN A 27 2.03 9.78 -6.88
N ALA A 28 1.03 9.55 -7.72
CA ALA A 28 0.56 8.23 -8.11
C ALA A 28 1.67 7.30 -8.59
N VAL A 29 1.88 6.20 -7.85
CA VAL A 29 2.85 5.15 -8.18
C VAL A 29 2.51 4.45 -9.50
N ALA A 30 1.23 4.43 -9.88
CA ALA A 30 0.78 3.91 -11.17
C ALA A 30 1.47 4.55 -12.40
N LYS A 31 2.04 5.76 -12.24
CA LYS A 31 2.78 6.48 -13.29
C LYS A 31 4.30 6.38 -13.14
N ALA A 32 4.81 5.65 -12.16
CA ALA A 32 6.25 5.47 -11.98
C ALA A 32 6.85 4.63 -13.12
N PRO A 33 8.13 4.86 -13.50
CA PRO A 33 8.76 4.13 -14.61
C PRO A 33 8.65 2.62 -14.49
N PHE A 34 8.99 2.03 -13.34
CA PHE A 34 8.88 0.59 -13.09
C PHE A 34 7.46 0.06 -13.32
N THR A 35 6.46 0.74 -12.77
CA THR A 35 5.04 0.37 -12.91
C THR A 35 4.58 0.45 -14.37
N THR A 36 5.05 1.47 -15.10
CA THR A 36 4.75 1.64 -16.52
C THR A 36 5.42 0.57 -17.38
N MET A 37 6.70 0.27 -17.13
CA MET A 37 7.43 -0.81 -17.82
C MET A 37 6.79 -2.16 -17.58
N TRP A 38 6.31 -2.42 -16.35
CA TRP A 38 5.55 -3.62 -16.03
C TRP A 38 4.29 -3.73 -16.89
N ALA A 39 3.44 -2.70 -16.86
CA ALA A 39 2.20 -2.68 -17.64
C ALA A 39 2.43 -2.83 -19.14
N ASN A 40 3.57 -2.35 -19.66
CA ASN A 40 3.96 -2.48 -21.06
C ASN A 40 4.62 -3.83 -21.39
N GLY A 41 4.95 -4.66 -20.39
CA GLY A 41 5.67 -5.94 -20.57
C GLY A 41 7.11 -5.73 -21.02
N GLU A 42 7.77 -4.73 -20.50
CA GLU A 42 9.17 -4.38 -20.78
C GLU A 42 10.14 -4.95 -19.72
N LEU A 43 9.61 -5.48 -18.63
CA LEU A 43 10.38 -6.10 -17.57
C LEU A 43 10.71 -7.56 -17.89
N LYS A 44 11.61 -8.15 -17.13
CA LYS A 44 11.94 -9.58 -17.17
C LYS A 44 11.46 -10.26 -15.89
N LYS A 45 11.31 -11.62 -15.88
CA LYS A 45 10.91 -12.36 -14.67
C LYS A 45 11.86 -12.12 -13.49
N GLU A 46 13.16 -11.95 -13.73
CA GLU A 46 14.14 -11.63 -12.69
C GLU A 46 13.86 -10.28 -11.99
N HIS A 47 13.27 -9.28 -12.70
CA HIS A 47 12.89 -8.01 -12.09
C HIS A 47 11.68 -8.18 -11.15
N PHE A 48 10.75 -9.07 -11.49
CA PHE A 48 9.63 -9.41 -10.61
C PHE A 48 10.11 -10.17 -9.37
N ALA A 49 11.06 -11.11 -9.51
CA ALA A 49 11.66 -11.81 -8.38
C ALA A 49 12.28 -10.82 -7.38
N ARG A 50 13.07 -9.86 -7.88
CA ARG A 50 13.67 -8.82 -7.02
C ARG A 50 12.62 -7.88 -6.42
N TRP A 51 11.57 -7.55 -7.17
CA TRP A 51 10.45 -6.76 -6.64
C TRP A 51 9.75 -7.50 -5.50
N VAL A 52 9.46 -8.79 -5.62
CA VAL A 52 8.82 -9.58 -4.54
C VAL A 52 9.69 -9.59 -3.29
N GLU A 53 11.00 -9.82 -3.41
CA GLU A 53 11.94 -9.80 -2.29
C GLU A 53 11.92 -8.46 -1.53
N GLN A 54 11.70 -7.35 -2.23
CA GLN A 54 11.56 -6.03 -1.62
C GLN A 54 10.13 -5.77 -1.10
N HIS A 55 9.14 -6.18 -1.86
CA HIS A 55 7.73 -5.91 -1.59
C HIS A 55 7.26 -6.59 -0.31
N TYR A 56 7.67 -7.83 -0.11
CA TYR A 56 7.35 -8.62 1.08
C TYR A 56 7.76 -7.91 2.39
N ALA A 57 8.83 -7.13 2.37
CA ALA A 57 9.34 -6.48 3.58
C ALA A 57 8.30 -5.57 4.25
N TYR A 58 7.47 -4.87 3.48
CA TYR A 58 6.48 -3.97 4.08
C TYR A 58 5.03 -4.48 3.98
N VAL A 59 4.72 -5.40 3.06
CA VAL A 59 3.38 -6.01 3.00
C VAL A 59 3.29 -7.28 3.87
N GLY A 60 4.41 -7.99 4.08
CA GLY A 60 4.43 -9.18 4.93
C GLY A 60 3.85 -8.95 6.34
N PRO A 61 4.19 -7.86 7.03
CA PRO A 61 3.62 -7.55 8.34
C PRO A 61 2.30 -6.75 8.29
N PHE A 62 1.56 -6.73 7.18
CA PHE A 62 0.41 -5.83 7.04
C PHE A 62 -0.70 -6.10 8.06
N ALA A 63 -1.03 -7.35 8.32
CA ALA A 63 -1.97 -7.73 9.37
C ALA A 63 -1.50 -7.30 10.78
N GLU A 64 -0.17 -7.31 11.02
CA GLU A 64 0.40 -6.77 12.27
C GLU A 64 0.16 -5.26 12.40
N TYR A 65 0.32 -4.49 11.32
CA TYR A 65 0.00 -3.06 11.34
C TYR A 65 -1.48 -2.82 11.67
N LEU A 66 -2.39 -3.58 11.06
CA LEU A 66 -3.83 -3.48 11.35
C LEU A 66 -4.13 -3.83 12.81
N ALA A 67 -3.43 -4.83 13.39
CA ALA A 67 -3.57 -5.19 14.79
C ALA A 67 -3.16 -4.05 15.74
N TYR A 68 -2.09 -3.31 15.43
CA TYR A 68 -1.71 -2.12 16.21
C TYR A 68 -2.75 -1.00 16.09
N ILE A 69 -3.29 -0.76 14.89
CA ILE A 69 -4.36 0.24 14.68
C ILE A 69 -5.60 -0.17 15.48
N TYR A 70 -6.02 -1.43 15.39
CA TYR A 70 -7.14 -2.01 16.12
C TYR A 70 -6.98 -1.81 17.65
N ALA A 71 -5.80 -2.15 18.19
CA ALA A 71 -5.53 -2.05 19.63
C ALA A 71 -5.61 -0.61 20.16
N ASN A 72 -5.33 0.38 19.32
CA ASN A 72 -5.37 1.81 19.65
C ASN A 72 -6.68 2.49 19.24
N CYS A 73 -7.61 1.78 18.61
CA CYS A 73 -8.90 2.32 18.16
C CYS A 73 -9.95 2.23 19.28
N PRO A 74 -10.54 3.35 19.75
CA PRO A 74 -11.57 3.33 20.79
C PRO A 74 -12.98 3.06 20.25
N HIS A 75 -13.17 2.97 18.92
CA HIS A 75 -14.46 2.92 18.24
C HIS A 75 -14.76 1.51 17.74
N GLU A 76 -15.90 0.94 18.16
CA GLU A 76 -16.26 -0.46 17.85
C GLU A 76 -16.46 -0.69 16.35
N ASP A 77 -17.18 0.19 15.68
CA ASP A 77 -17.44 0.12 14.23
C ASP A 77 -16.16 0.21 13.39
N ALA A 78 -15.22 1.05 13.76
CA ALA A 78 -13.91 1.12 13.11
C ALA A 78 -13.08 -0.15 13.38
N ARG A 79 -13.14 -0.69 14.62
CA ARG A 79 -12.49 -1.96 14.97
C ARG A 79 -13.05 -3.15 14.18
N ASP A 80 -14.36 -3.16 13.92
CA ASP A 80 -14.98 -4.22 13.12
C ASP A 80 -14.42 -4.24 11.70
N PHE A 81 -14.22 -3.09 11.06
CA PHE A 81 -13.58 -3.01 9.75
C PHE A 81 -12.12 -3.47 9.78
N LEU A 82 -11.36 -3.04 10.79
CA LEU A 82 -9.96 -3.44 10.93
C LEU A 82 -9.81 -4.94 11.18
N LEU A 83 -10.68 -5.52 12.01
CA LEU A 83 -10.70 -6.94 12.29
C LEU A 83 -11.07 -7.77 11.05
N GLN A 84 -12.02 -7.29 10.27
CA GLN A 84 -12.39 -7.92 9.01
C GLN A 84 -11.21 -7.94 8.02
N ASN A 85 -10.51 -6.79 7.86
CA ASN A 85 -9.34 -6.74 6.99
C ASN A 85 -8.24 -7.71 7.48
N MET A 86 -7.94 -7.73 8.79
CA MET A 86 -6.95 -8.69 9.34
C MET A 86 -7.34 -10.14 9.09
N TRP A 87 -8.63 -10.48 9.21
CA TRP A 87 -9.10 -11.84 8.97
C TRP A 87 -8.96 -12.22 7.49
N GLU A 88 -9.28 -11.29 6.58
CA GLU A 88 -9.14 -11.48 5.14
C GLU A 88 -7.66 -11.67 4.76
N GLU A 89 -6.73 -10.89 5.34
CA GLU A 89 -5.28 -11.04 5.12
C GLU A 89 -4.71 -12.39 5.57
N GLU A 90 -5.21 -12.93 6.69
CA GLU A 90 -4.59 -14.06 7.37
C GLU A 90 -5.36 -15.39 7.24
N LEU A 91 -6.68 -15.35 7.13
CA LEU A 91 -7.54 -16.53 7.29
C LEU A 91 -8.68 -16.65 6.28
N GLY A 92 -8.90 -15.65 5.43
CA GLY A 92 -10.02 -15.60 4.47
C GLY A 92 -9.86 -16.57 3.27
N GLY A 93 -8.81 -17.36 3.24
CA GLY A 93 -8.42 -18.28 2.19
C GLY A 93 -6.93 -18.61 2.35
N ASP A 94 -6.20 -18.67 1.24
CA ASP A 94 -4.73 -18.62 1.30
C ASP A 94 -4.29 -17.27 1.86
N ARG A 95 -3.29 -17.25 2.73
CA ARG A 95 -2.73 -15.98 3.24
C ARG A 95 -2.25 -15.12 2.08
N HIS A 96 -2.58 -13.84 2.09
CA HIS A 96 -2.15 -12.91 1.04
C HIS A 96 -0.63 -12.93 0.84
N THR A 97 0.13 -13.09 1.93
CA THR A 97 1.59 -13.22 1.88
C THR A 97 2.06 -14.52 1.20
N ASP A 98 1.35 -15.64 1.34
CA ASP A 98 1.67 -16.89 0.65
C ASP A 98 1.42 -16.78 -0.86
N LEU A 99 0.38 -16.06 -1.28
CA LEU A 99 0.12 -15.76 -2.69
C LEU A 99 1.25 -14.92 -3.30
N LEU A 100 1.75 -13.92 -2.59
CA LEU A 100 2.90 -13.12 -3.02
C LEU A 100 4.17 -13.98 -3.16
N ILE A 101 4.40 -14.88 -2.20
CA ILE A 101 5.55 -15.79 -2.23
C ILE A 101 5.44 -16.74 -3.43
N ARG A 102 4.26 -17.32 -3.70
CA ARG A 102 3.98 -18.16 -4.86
C ARG A 102 4.35 -17.45 -6.17
N PHE A 103 3.94 -16.21 -6.33
CA PHE A 103 4.33 -15.41 -7.50
C PHE A 103 5.85 -15.21 -7.58
N GLY A 104 6.51 -14.93 -6.46
CA GLY A 104 7.96 -14.80 -6.39
C GLY A 104 8.69 -16.07 -6.82
N GLU A 105 8.23 -17.23 -6.37
CA GLU A 105 8.77 -18.55 -6.76
C GLU A 105 8.59 -18.81 -8.26
N ALA A 106 7.44 -18.47 -8.83
CA ALA A 106 7.20 -18.52 -10.27
C ALA A 106 8.10 -17.56 -11.08
N CYS A 107 8.61 -16.51 -10.44
CA CYS A 107 9.60 -15.58 -11.02
C CYS A 107 11.05 -16.05 -10.86
N GLY A 108 11.30 -17.15 -10.12
CA GLY A 108 12.63 -17.76 -9.95
C GLY A 108 13.39 -17.34 -8.69
N THR A 109 12.73 -16.70 -7.71
CA THR A 109 13.27 -16.55 -6.35
C THR A 109 12.80 -17.71 -5.44
N THR A 110 13.10 -17.68 -4.16
CA THR A 110 12.68 -18.71 -3.20
C THR A 110 12.04 -18.08 -1.97
N ARG A 111 11.19 -18.87 -1.29
CA ARG A 111 10.58 -18.48 -0.01
C ARG A 111 11.62 -18.01 1.00
N GLU A 112 12.77 -18.71 1.10
CA GLU A 112 13.82 -18.36 2.05
C GLU A 112 14.44 -16.98 1.77
N ARG A 113 14.59 -16.62 0.49
CA ARG A 113 15.09 -15.30 0.09
C ARG A 113 14.06 -14.20 0.39
N ILE A 114 12.80 -14.45 0.07
CA ILE A 114 11.69 -13.51 0.29
C ILE A 114 11.53 -13.24 1.79
N VAL A 115 11.27 -14.29 2.57
CA VAL A 115 11.00 -14.18 4.01
C VAL A 115 12.25 -13.77 4.80
N GLY A 116 13.43 -14.16 4.31
CA GLY A 116 14.71 -13.84 4.95
C GLY A 116 15.10 -12.36 4.91
N MET A 117 14.54 -11.57 3.99
CA MET A 117 14.69 -10.10 3.90
C MET A 117 16.15 -9.60 4.03
N LYS A 118 17.11 -10.35 3.46
CA LYS A 118 18.55 -10.10 3.71
C LYS A 118 19.17 -9.00 2.83
N GLU A 119 18.59 -8.76 1.66
CA GLU A 119 19.15 -7.84 0.65
C GLU A 119 18.16 -6.68 0.36
N LEU A 120 17.64 -6.06 1.43
CA LEU A 120 16.72 -4.95 1.31
C LEU A 120 17.44 -3.66 0.94
N LEU A 121 16.83 -2.90 0.02
CA LEU A 121 17.26 -1.55 -0.31
C LEU A 121 16.98 -0.59 0.86
N PRO A 122 17.81 0.45 1.05
CA PRO A 122 17.55 1.46 2.08
C PRO A 122 16.16 2.06 2.03
N GLU A 123 15.63 2.31 0.83
CA GLU A 123 14.28 2.84 0.63
C GLU A 123 13.18 1.84 1.02
N THR A 124 13.43 0.54 0.84
CA THR A 124 12.53 -0.54 1.32
C THR A 124 12.49 -0.56 2.85
N ILE A 125 13.67 -0.54 3.48
CA ILE A 125 13.79 -0.46 4.95
C ILE A 125 13.12 0.83 5.47
N GLY A 126 13.31 1.95 4.76
CA GLY A 126 12.69 3.22 5.09
C GLY A 126 11.16 3.16 5.06
N LEU A 127 10.58 2.57 4.00
CA LEU A 127 9.12 2.39 3.88
C LEU A 127 8.59 1.46 4.98
N GLN A 128 9.21 0.30 5.21
CA GLN A 128 8.82 -0.63 6.28
C GLN A 128 8.86 0.05 7.66
N SER A 129 9.96 0.75 7.97
CA SER A 129 10.11 1.47 9.25
C SER A 129 9.07 2.58 9.40
N TRP A 130 8.72 3.27 8.31
CA TRP A 130 7.67 4.28 8.30
C TRP A 130 6.29 3.65 8.58
N CYS A 131 5.97 2.50 7.96
CA CYS A 131 4.74 1.77 8.21
C CYS A 131 4.62 1.37 9.69
N TYR A 132 5.66 0.78 10.27
CA TYR A 132 5.69 0.47 11.71
C TYR A 132 5.54 1.71 12.59
N ARG A 133 6.22 2.81 12.25
CA ARG A 133 6.07 4.07 12.99
C ARG A 133 4.62 4.56 12.95
N MET A 134 3.98 4.53 11.78
CA MET A 134 2.59 4.95 11.64
C MET A 134 1.65 4.05 12.43
N ALA A 135 1.76 2.73 12.30
CA ALA A 135 0.91 1.78 13.00
C ALA A 135 1.08 1.83 14.52
N PHE A 136 2.32 1.94 15.00
CA PHE A 136 2.65 1.77 16.42
C PHE A 136 2.63 3.08 17.22
N LYS A 137 2.96 4.22 16.62
CA LYS A 137 3.15 5.50 17.33
C LYS A 137 2.05 6.52 17.09
N GLU A 138 1.36 6.45 15.98
CA GLU A 138 0.26 7.39 15.67
C GLU A 138 -1.06 6.85 16.25
N ASN A 139 -2.05 7.74 16.39
CA ASN A 139 -3.39 7.31 16.75
C ASN A 139 -4.04 6.53 15.59
N PHE A 140 -5.13 5.81 15.89
CA PHE A 140 -5.81 4.96 14.91
C PHE A 140 -6.24 5.71 13.63
N LEU A 141 -6.67 6.97 13.75
CA LEU A 141 -7.10 7.81 12.64
C LEU A 141 -5.96 8.06 11.65
N TYR A 142 -4.81 8.50 12.15
CA TYR A 142 -3.63 8.81 11.34
C TYR A 142 -2.98 7.55 10.79
N ALA A 143 -2.96 6.48 11.56
CA ALA A 143 -2.45 5.19 11.11
C ALA A 143 -3.33 4.59 9.98
N THR A 144 -4.67 4.69 10.08
CA THR A 144 -5.59 4.28 9.01
C THR A 144 -5.41 5.15 7.76
N ALA A 145 -5.29 6.48 7.94
CA ALA A 145 -5.01 7.38 6.81
C ALA A 145 -3.68 7.04 6.10
N ALA A 146 -2.65 6.62 6.86
CA ALA A 146 -1.34 6.24 6.32
C ALA A 146 -1.40 4.93 5.52
N LEU A 147 -1.85 3.86 6.17
CA LEU A 147 -1.66 2.49 5.69
C LEU A 147 -2.81 2.04 4.80
N VAL A 148 -4.05 2.26 5.20
CA VAL A 148 -5.21 1.82 4.44
C VAL A 148 -5.55 2.82 3.33
N VAL A 149 -5.73 4.11 3.66
CA VAL A 149 -6.04 5.11 2.62
C VAL A 149 -4.82 5.43 1.76
N GLY A 150 -3.66 5.66 2.37
CA GLY A 150 -2.47 6.13 1.66
C GLY A 150 -1.75 5.06 0.84
N LEU A 151 -1.65 3.82 1.34
CA LEU A 151 -0.93 2.74 0.65
C LEU A 151 -1.87 1.77 -0.07
N GLU A 152 -2.85 1.21 0.62
CA GLU A 152 -3.67 0.11 0.12
C GLU A 152 -4.64 0.57 -0.99
N SER A 153 -5.33 1.71 -0.82
CA SER A 153 -6.30 2.20 -1.82
C SER A 153 -5.72 2.48 -3.22
N GLN A 154 -4.39 2.55 -3.38
CA GLN A 154 -3.74 2.70 -4.68
C GLN A 154 -3.64 1.39 -5.47
N VAL A 155 -3.70 0.24 -4.78
CA VAL A 155 -3.35 -1.08 -5.32
C VAL A 155 -4.27 -1.49 -6.48
N PRO A 156 -5.60 -1.36 -6.39
CA PRO A 156 -6.49 -1.77 -7.48
C PRO A 156 -6.16 -1.10 -8.82
N ALA A 157 -5.90 0.21 -8.80
CA ALA A 157 -5.58 0.96 -10.02
C ALA A 157 -4.22 0.54 -10.64
N ILE A 158 -3.27 0.14 -9.80
CA ILE A 158 -1.95 -0.34 -10.23
C ILE A 158 -2.09 -1.75 -10.84
N TYR A 159 -2.70 -2.68 -10.12
CA TYR A 159 -2.73 -4.08 -10.50
C TYR A 159 -3.65 -4.35 -11.70
N ARG A 160 -4.78 -3.62 -11.86
CA ARG A 160 -5.58 -3.71 -13.08
C ARG A 160 -4.82 -3.43 -14.36
N ARG A 161 -3.77 -2.60 -14.29
CA ARG A 161 -2.92 -2.29 -15.45
C ARG A 161 -1.81 -3.33 -15.65
N GLN A 162 -1.37 -3.99 -14.59
CA GLN A 162 -0.21 -4.89 -14.59
C GLN A 162 -0.59 -6.35 -14.84
N THR A 163 -1.67 -6.81 -14.22
CA THR A 163 -2.05 -8.23 -14.21
C THR A 163 -2.31 -8.83 -15.61
N PRO A 164 -2.98 -8.14 -16.56
CA PRO A 164 -3.16 -8.69 -17.90
C PRO A 164 -1.83 -9.04 -18.58
N THR A 165 -0.84 -8.17 -18.43
CA THR A 165 0.50 -8.36 -19.04
C THR A 165 1.22 -9.59 -18.45
N LEU A 166 1.03 -9.92 -17.18
CA LEU A 166 1.61 -11.12 -16.55
C LEU A 166 1.16 -12.39 -17.28
N ARG A 167 -0.10 -12.48 -17.65
CA ARG A 167 -0.64 -13.62 -18.40
C ARG A 167 -0.23 -13.58 -19.88
N GLU A 168 -0.48 -12.46 -20.54
CA GLU A 168 -0.35 -12.33 -21.99
C GLU A 168 1.08 -12.37 -22.50
N LYS A 169 2.00 -11.72 -21.77
CA LYS A 169 3.41 -11.59 -22.22
C LYS A 169 4.39 -12.51 -21.50
N TYR A 170 4.12 -12.81 -20.22
CA TYR A 170 5.04 -13.60 -19.40
C TYR A 170 4.59 -15.05 -19.22
N GLY A 171 3.33 -15.37 -19.58
CA GLY A 171 2.79 -16.72 -19.55
C GLY A 171 2.57 -17.29 -18.15
N PHE A 172 2.35 -16.42 -17.15
CA PHE A 172 1.97 -16.86 -15.82
C PHE A 172 0.54 -17.40 -15.81
N THR A 173 0.32 -18.47 -15.04
CA THR A 173 -0.99 -19.07 -14.82
C THR A 173 -1.86 -18.22 -13.89
N ASP A 174 -3.17 -18.50 -13.85
CA ASP A 174 -4.09 -17.81 -12.94
C ASP A 174 -3.69 -18.02 -11.48
N GLU A 175 -3.23 -19.23 -11.10
CA GLU A 175 -2.75 -19.53 -9.75
C GLU A 175 -1.50 -18.71 -9.38
N GLU A 176 -0.56 -18.55 -10.32
CA GLU A 176 0.67 -17.77 -10.08
C GLU A 176 0.41 -16.26 -9.93
N VAL A 177 -0.65 -15.71 -10.51
CA VAL A 177 -1.01 -14.29 -10.43
C VAL A 177 -2.17 -14.00 -9.48
N GLU A 178 -2.67 -14.96 -8.75
CA GLU A 178 -3.81 -14.84 -7.84
C GLU A 178 -3.64 -13.70 -6.82
N PHE A 179 -2.43 -13.47 -6.34
CA PHE A 179 -2.10 -12.33 -5.49
C PHE A 179 -2.63 -11.00 -6.05
N PHE A 180 -2.45 -10.77 -7.33
CA PHE A 180 -2.86 -9.50 -7.97
C PHE A 180 -4.38 -9.44 -8.17
N ASP A 181 -5.00 -10.53 -8.63
CA ASP A 181 -6.44 -10.58 -8.84
C ASP A 181 -7.22 -10.39 -7.55
N LEU A 182 -6.75 -11.03 -6.48
CA LEU A 182 -7.33 -10.89 -5.15
C LEU A 182 -7.26 -9.43 -4.69
N HIS A 183 -6.10 -8.79 -4.76
CA HIS A 183 -5.91 -7.41 -4.30
C HIS A 183 -6.58 -6.36 -5.18
N ILE A 184 -6.96 -6.69 -6.41
CA ILE A 184 -7.83 -5.79 -7.20
C ILE A 184 -9.21 -5.64 -6.55
N VAL A 185 -9.74 -6.71 -5.96
CA VAL A 185 -11.08 -6.75 -5.38
C VAL A 185 -11.04 -6.40 -3.88
N SER A 186 -10.16 -7.05 -3.12
CA SER A 186 -10.08 -6.85 -1.67
C SER A 186 -9.70 -5.42 -1.31
N ASP A 187 -8.72 -4.83 -2.00
CA ASP A 187 -8.25 -3.49 -1.66
C ASP A 187 -9.19 -2.37 -2.09
N GLU A 188 -10.15 -2.62 -2.98
CA GLU A 188 -11.29 -1.69 -3.17
C GLU A 188 -12.17 -1.65 -1.92
N ILE A 189 -12.43 -2.81 -1.32
CA ILE A 189 -13.24 -2.92 -0.09
C ILE A 189 -12.47 -2.36 1.11
N HIS A 190 -11.21 -2.76 1.28
CA HIS A 190 -10.33 -2.31 2.35
C HIS A 190 -10.14 -0.79 2.29
N GLY A 191 -9.80 -0.26 1.12
CA GLY A 191 -9.64 1.17 0.89
C GLY A 191 -10.91 1.95 1.24
N GLU A 192 -12.09 1.47 0.84
CA GLU A 192 -13.37 2.13 1.16
C GLU A 192 -13.65 2.10 2.68
N ARG A 193 -13.37 0.99 3.38
CA ARG A 193 -13.44 0.91 4.84
C ARG A 193 -12.51 1.93 5.51
N GLY A 194 -11.28 2.06 4.97
CA GLY A 194 -10.32 3.07 5.42
C GLY A 194 -10.83 4.50 5.25
N TYR A 195 -11.40 4.81 4.07
CA TYR A 195 -12.04 6.10 3.84
C TYR A 195 -13.19 6.35 4.82
N GLN A 196 -14.06 5.36 5.08
CA GLN A 196 -15.17 5.51 6.03
C GLN A 196 -14.66 5.87 7.42
N ILE A 197 -13.62 5.20 7.91
CA ILE A 197 -13.00 5.53 9.21
C ILE A 197 -12.47 6.96 9.20
N VAL A 198 -11.66 7.33 8.21
CA VAL A 198 -11.01 8.64 8.16
C VAL A 198 -12.03 9.77 8.02
N LEU A 199 -13.05 9.60 7.18
CA LEU A 199 -14.11 10.59 6.98
C LEU A 199 -15.04 10.73 8.20
N GLU A 200 -15.21 9.66 8.97
CA GLU A 200 -16.04 9.71 10.17
C GLU A 200 -15.31 10.32 11.35
N TYR A 201 -14.02 10.03 11.54
CA TYR A 201 -13.33 10.34 12.78
C TYR A 201 -12.38 11.55 12.72
N ALA A 202 -12.13 12.17 11.56
CA ALA A 202 -11.45 13.47 11.46
C ALA A 202 -12.44 14.61 11.74
N LYS A 203 -12.56 14.99 13.01
CA LYS A 203 -13.59 15.92 13.52
C LYS A 203 -13.16 17.39 13.53
N THR A 204 -11.89 17.67 13.31
CA THR A 204 -11.36 19.05 13.26
C THR A 204 -10.68 19.33 11.92
N ALA A 205 -10.53 20.61 11.57
CA ALA A 205 -9.82 21.02 10.37
C ALA A 205 -8.34 20.60 10.40
N GLU A 206 -7.74 20.62 11.57
CA GLU A 206 -6.36 20.19 11.81
C GLU A 206 -6.18 18.69 11.59
N GLU A 207 -7.12 17.87 12.10
CA GLU A 207 -7.11 16.41 11.87
C GLU A 207 -7.27 16.09 10.39
N GLN A 208 -8.20 16.72 9.67
CA GLN A 208 -8.37 16.56 8.24
C GLN A 208 -7.10 16.93 7.48
N GLN A 209 -6.51 18.07 7.78
CA GLN A 209 -5.28 18.52 7.15
C GLN A 209 -4.12 17.56 7.44
N ARG A 210 -4.03 17.03 8.67
CA ARG A 210 -2.99 16.05 9.03
C ARG A 210 -3.19 14.73 8.29
N CYS A 211 -4.42 14.22 8.14
CA CYS A 211 -4.71 13.04 7.34
C CYS A 211 -4.27 13.21 5.88
N ILE A 212 -4.58 14.37 5.25
CA ILE A 212 -4.16 14.66 3.87
C ILE A 212 -2.63 14.63 3.75
N GLN A 213 -1.90 15.28 4.68
CA GLN A 213 -0.45 15.28 4.69
C GLN A 213 0.12 13.86 4.84
N ILE A 214 -0.47 13.05 5.70
CA ILE A 214 -0.05 11.65 5.92
C ILE A 214 -0.27 10.82 4.67
N VAL A 215 -1.40 10.94 4.00
CA VAL A 215 -1.67 10.26 2.72
C VAL A 215 -0.67 10.68 1.66
N GLU A 216 -0.32 11.96 1.59
CA GLU A 216 0.72 12.46 0.71
C GLU A 216 2.11 11.91 1.08
N GLU A 217 2.45 11.81 2.37
CA GLU A 217 3.67 11.16 2.86
C GLU A 217 3.71 9.69 2.44
N ALA A 218 2.62 8.93 2.61
CA ALA A 218 2.50 7.52 2.23
C ALA A 218 2.81 7.29 0.75
N THR A 219 2.19 8.09 -0.11
CA THR A 219 2.41 8.00 -1.56
C THR A 219 3.84 8.36 -1.96
N LYS A 220 4.45 9.35 -1.31
CA LYS A 220 5.87 9.71 -1.51
C LYS A 220 6.80 8.58 -1.09
N MET A 221 6.57 7.96 0.08
CA MET A 221 7.36 6.82 0.57
C MET A 221 7.29 5.65 -0.41
N ARG A 222 6.09 5.29 -0.87
CA ARG A 222 5.90 4.22 -1.85
C ARG A 222 6.58 4.55 -3.19
N ARG A 223 6.52 5.82 -3.63
CA ARG A 223 7.18 6.26 -4.85
C ARG A 223 8.70 6.17 -4.75
N MET A 224 9.29 6.56 -3.62
CA MET A 224 10.73 6.43 -3.38
C MET A 224 11.18 4.96 -3.43
N TYR A 225 10.42 4.08 -2.78
CA TYR A 225 10.65 2.64 -2.82
C TYR A 225 10.63 2.08 -4.26
N ILE A 226 9.58 2.37 -5.05
CA ILE A 226 9.49 1.91 -6.45
C ILE A 226 10.59 2.51 -7.34
N ALA A 227 10.96 3.76 -7.13
CA ALA A 227 12.06 4.39 -7.86
C ALA A 227 13.42 3.72 -7.56
N ALA A 228 13.65 3.32 -6.31
CA ALA A 228 14.85 2.59 -5.93
C ALA A 228 14.92 1.21 -6.63
N ILE A 229 13.81 0.48 -6.67
CA ILE A 229 13.73 -0.81 -7.41
C ILE A 229 14.06 -0.59 -8.89
N SER A 230 13.49 0.45 -9.51
CA SER A 230 13.78 0.77 -10.92
C SER A 230 15.27 1.05 -11.14
N ARG A 231 15.86 1.88 -10.31
CA ARG A 231 17.27 2.26 -10.39
C ARG A 231 18.21 1.06 -10.21
N GLU A 232 17.98 0.26 -9.16
CA GLU A 232 18.92 -0.79 -8.76
C GLU A 232 18.78 -2.07 -9.60
N PHE A 233 17.58 -2.44 -10.01
CA PHE A 233 17.35 -3.72 -10.68
C PHE A 233 17.07 -3.61 -12.17
N VAL A 234 16.61 -2.46 -12.65
CA VAL A 234 16.32 -2.24 -14.08
C VAL A 234 17.35 -1.29 -14.73
N GLY A 235 18.04 -0.48 -13.93
CA GLY A 235 19.03 0.47 -14.42
C GLY A 235 18.42 1.71 -15.08
N LYS A 236 17.22 2.13 -14.64
CA LYS A 236 16.47 3.27 -15.20
C LYS A 236 15.85 4.15 -14.12
#